data_6bf8fdad36321f7dd0837383c8281749
#
_entry.id   6bf8fdad36321f7dd0837383c8281749
#
_cell.length_a   1.000
_cell.length_b   1.000
_cell.length_c   1.000
_cell.angle_alpha   90.00
_cell.angle_beta   90.00
_cell.angle_gamma   90.00
#
_symmetry.space_group_name_H-M   'P 1'
#
loop_
_entity.id
_entity.type
_entity.pdbx_description
1 polymer ?
#
loop_
_entity_poly.entity_id
_entity_poly.type
_entity_poly.pdbx_seq_one_letter_code
_entity_poly.pdbx_strand_id
1 'polypeptide(L)'
;MTSAASPVRSAAHLKVLSAGAVKYVLTDFAPRFTRDTGDQIDFTFGTIGGVQKRLRDGETADIIMGTAPAISQMEQSGVIAAGSRVDLGRTLTGICVRADTPMPDISTPDGFKQTLLKARSVAYTNPQAGGTSGIFLVGLLERLGIAEAVGKKALLCINGDEVVDKVSAGDAEIGSTFLSEIVPMKAVKAVGALPPPMQNATAYAAGIMTGSSNPEAAERFIAMLTAPAQRNAWLSLGFEPAGHG
;
A
#
# COMPACT_ATOMS: atom_id res chain seq x y z
N MET A 1 -8.58 -53.09 2.23
CA MET A 1 -8.59 -51.66 2.65
C MET A 1 -7.95 -50.84 1.52
N THR A 2 -8.76 -50.32 0.63
CA THR A 2 -8.33 -49.49 -0.51
C THR A 2 -8.13 -48.06 0.01
N SER A 3 -6.87 -47.62 0.13
CA SER A 3 -6.52 -46.23 0.37
C SER A 3 -6.99 -45.41 -0.82
N ALA A 4 -8.05 -44.60 -0.63
CA ALA A 4 -8.45 -43.61 -1.60
C ALA A 4 -7.36 -42.54 -1.67
N ALA A 5 -6.60 -42.50 -2.76
CA ALA A 5 -5.70 -41.41 -3.05
C ALA A 5 -6.53 -40.13 -3.14
N SER A 6 -6.25 -39.13 -2.27
CA SER A 6 -6.84 -37.81 -2.37
C SER A 6 -6.57 -37.27 -3.80
N PRO A 7 -7.54 -36.65 -4.45
CA PRO A 7 -7.34 -36.10 -5.78
C PRO A 7 -6.21 -35.06 -5.72
N VAL A 8 -5.20 -35.21 -6.57
CA VAL A 8 -4.13 -34.22 -6.73
C VAL A 8 -4.79 -32.94 -7.22
N ARG A 9 -4.86 -31.94 -6.34
CA ARG A 9 -5.41 -30.62 -6.69
C ARG A 9 -4.54 -29.98 -7.77
N SER A 10 -5.15 -29.50 -8.84
CA SER A 10 -4.45 -28.67 -9.82
C SER A 10 -3.97 -27.37 -9.15
N ALA A 11 -2.73 -26.95 -9.44
CA ALA A 11 -2.22 -25.67 -8.99
C ALA A 11 -3.10 -24.53 -9.52
N ALA A 12 -3.49 -23.60 -8.68
CA ALA A 12 -4.21 -22.41 -9.07
C ALA A 12 -3.26 -21.31 -9.56
N HIS A 13 -3.79 -20.40 -10.40
CA HIS A 13 -3.09 -19.20 -10.81
C HIS A 13 -3.93 -17.99 -10.40
N LEU A 14 -3.54 -17.36 -9.29
CA LEU A 14 -4.25 -16.23 -8.72
C LEU A 14 -3.86 -14.93 -9.42
N LYS A 15 -4.85 -14.11 -9.76
CA LYS A 15 -4.68 -12.73 -10.18
C LYS A 15 -5.04 -11.79 -9.03
N VAL A 16 -4.12 -10.90 -8.66
CA VAL A 16 -4.30 -9.96 -7.54
C VAL A 16 -4.17 -8.53 -8.03
N LEU A 17 -5.24 -7.75 -7.92
CA LEU A 17 -5.22 -6.30 -8.11
C LEU A 17 -5.01 -5.62 -6.75
N SER A 18 -3.93 -4.87 -6.58
CA SER A 18 -3.55 -4.36 -5.27
C SER A 18 -3.12 -2.90 -5.29
N ALA A 19 -3.48 -2.18 -4.23
CA ALA A 19 -2.85 -0.91 -3.91
C ALA A 19 -1.36 -1.08 -3.62
N GLY A 20 -0.53 -0.11 -4.06
CA GLY A 20 0.93 -0.16 -3.93
C GLY A 20 1.42 -0.26 -2.49
N ALA A 21 0.70 0.33 -1.54
CA ALA A 21 1.09 0.33 -0.12
C ALA A 21 1.32 -1.06 0.49
N VAL A 22 0.68 -2.12 -0.02
CA VAL A 22 0.87 -3.51 0.46
C VAL A 22 1.83 -4.32 -0.41
N LYS A 23 2.38 -3.74 -1.48
CA LYS A 23 3.22 -4.42 -2.48
C LYS A 23 4.36 -5.22 -1.85
N TYR A 24 5.16 -4.58 -1.00
CA TYR A 24 6.36 -5.20 -0.46
C TYR A 24 6.06 -6.37 0.48
N VAL A 25 4.96 -6.30 1.21
CA VAL A 25 4.46 -7.44 1.99
C VAL A 25 4.05 -8.58 1.06
N LEU A 26 3.24 -8.30 0.04
CA LEU A 26 2.75 -9.32 -0.89
C LEU A 26 3.88 -10.02 -1.63
N THR A 27 4.87 -9.25 -2.12
CA THR A 27 6.01 -9.80 -2.86
C THR A 27 6.98 -10.59 -1.97
N ASP A 28 7.06 -10.27 -0.68
CA ASP A 28 7.84 -11.05 0.30
C ASP A 28 7.18 -12.41 0.60
N PHE A 29 5.85 -12.45 0.67
CA PHE A 29 5.10 -13.66 1.02
C PHE A 29 4.82 -14.60 -0.18
N ALA A 30 4.68 -14.08 -1.39
CA ALA A 30 4.29 -14.87 -2.55
C ALA A 30 5.21 -16.07 -2.85
N PRO A 31 6.56 -15.97 -2.80
CA PRO A 31 7.43 -17.12 -3.03
C PRO A 31 7.22 -18.26 -2.03
N ARG A 32 6.90 -17.90 -0.78
CA ARG A 32 6.60 -18.88 0.26
C ARG A 32 5.26 -19.57 -0.01
N PHE A 33 4.23 -18.81 -0.35
CA PHE A 33 2.94 -19.36 -0.71
C PHE A 33 3.04 -20.34 -1.87
N THR A 34 3.74 -19.95 -2.94
CA THR A 34 3.96 -20.82 -4.10
C THR A 34 4.69 -22.11 -3.73
N ARG A 35 5.74 -22.04 -2.91
CA ARG A 35 6.47 -23.21 -2.45
C ARG A 35 5.61 -24.16 -1.62
N ASP A 36 4.77 -23.60 -0.74
CA ASP A 36 4.00 -24.39 0.24
C ASP A 36 2.72 -24.98 -0.37
N THR A 37 2.17 -24.37 -1.43
CA THR A 37 0.89 -24.78 -2.05
C THR A 37 0.99 -25.25 -3.51
N GLY A 38 2.04 -24.87 -4.23
CA GLY A 38 2.16 -25.01 -5.68
C GLY A 38 1.39 -23.95 -6.47
N ASP A 39 0.56 -23.11 -5.84
CA ASP A 39 -0.22 -22.07 -6.50
C ASP A 39 0.67 -20.91 -6.95
N GLN A 40 0.36 -20.30 -8.09
CA GLN A 40 1.07 -19.14 -8.65
C GLN A 40 0.27 -17.87 -8.40
N ILE A 41 0.94 -16.72 -8.32
CA ILE A 41 0.27 -15.44 -8.11
C ILE A 41 0.85 -14.38 -9.06
N ASP A 42 -0.04 -13.73 -9.81
CA ASP A 42 0.26 -12.54 -10.60
C ASP A 42 -0.29 -11.30 -9.92
N PHE A 43 0.60 -10.33 -9.68
CA PHE A 43 0.23 -9.06 -9.07
C PHE A 43 0.17 -7.94 -10.10
N THR A 44 -0.88 -7.12 -10.00
CA THR A 44 -0.95 -5.82 -10.63
C THR A 44 -1.09 -4.75 -9.56
N PHE A 45 -0.09 -3.86 -9.46
CA PHE A 45 -0.05 -2.80 -8.45
C PHE A 45 -0.42 -1.44 -9.04
N GLY A 46 -1.06 -0.59 -8.21
CA GLY A 46 -1.40 0.77 -8.58
C GLY A 46 -1.91 1.60 -7.40
N THR A 47 -2.42 2.80 -7.66
CA THR A 47 -3.23 3.51 -6.66
C THR A 47 -4.59 2.84 -6.53
N ILE A 48 -5.29 3.04 -5.39
CA ILE A 48 -6.64 2.48 -5.25
C ILE A 48 -7.60 3.02 -6.33
N GLY A 49 -7.43 4.28 -6.74
CA GLY A 49 -8.17 4.85 -7.87
C GLY A 49 -7.86 4.15 -9.20
N GLY A 50 -6.60 3.77 -9.42
CA GLY A 50 -6.17 2.98 -10.57
C GLY A 50 -6.77 1.57 -10.57
N VAL A 51 -6.77 0.88 -9.43
CA VAL A 51 -7.44 -0.44 -9.27
C VAL A 51 -8.93 -0.33 -9.59
N GLN A 52 -9.62 0.66 -9.02
CA GLN A 52 -11.04 0.90 -9.30
C GLN A 52 -11.31 1.19 -10.79
N LYS A 53 -10.42 1.93 -11.45
CA LYS A 53 -10.56 2.19 -12.89
C LYS A 53 -10.46 0.90 -13.69
N ARG A 54 -9.47 0.04 -13.43
CA ARG A 54 -9.29 -1.25 -14.10
C ARG A 54 -10.54 -2.14 -13.97
N LEU A 55 -11.12 -2.21 -12.77
CA LEU A 55 -12.36 -2.96 -12.53
C LEU A 55 -13.55 -2.38 -13.33
N ARG A 56 -13.69 -1.04 -13.39
CA ARG A 56 -14.72 -0.41 -14.23
C ARG A 56 -14.51 -0.67 -15.73
N ASP A 57 -13.26 -0.79 -16.15
CA ASP A 57 -12.89 -1.12 -17.55
C ASP A 57 -13.06 -2.62 -17.86
N GLY A 58 -13.54 -3.43 -16.90
CA GLY A 58 -13.86 -4.85 -17.08
C GLY A 58 -12.71 -5.81 -16.73
N GLU A 59 -11.60 -5.34 -16.15
CA GLU A 59 -10.53 -6.23 -15.68
C GLU A 59 -11.03 -7.07 -14.50
N THR A 60 -10.70 -8.37 -14.51
CA THR A 60 -11.06 -9.32 -13.45
C THR A 60 -9.85 -9.78 -12.67
N ALA A 61 -10.08 -10.15 -11.40
CA ALA A 61 -9.06 -10.68 -10.51
C ALA A 61 -9.68 -11.75 -9.59
N ASP A 62 -8.84 -12.49 -8.87
CA ASP A 62 -9.30 -13.37 -7.78
C ASP A 62 -9.37 -12.60 -6.46
N ILE A 63 -8.37 -11.71 -6.22
CA ILE A 63 -8.27 -10.92 -4.99
C ILE A 63 -8.11 -9.44 -5.34
N ILE A 64 -8.82 -8.60 -4.62
CA ILE A 64 -8.66 -7.15 -4.65
C ILE A 64 -8.16 -6.69 -3.29
N MET A 65 -7.10 -5.88 -3.27
CA MET A 65 -6.54 -5.30 -2.04
C MET A 65 -6.44 -3.78 -2.15
N GLY A 66 -6.94 -3.09 -1.15
CA GLY A 66 -7.00 -1.63 -1.17
C GLY A 66 -7.28 -1.03 0.20
N THR A 67 -7.58 0.27 0.23
CA THR A 67 -7.99 0.90 1.49
C THR A 67 -9.26 0.23 2.03
N ALA A 68 -9.34 0.05 3.34
CA ALA A 68 -10.47 -0.65 3.96
C ALA A 68 -11.84 -0.05 3.59
N PRO A 69 -12.03 1.29 3.51
CA PRO A 69 -13.28 1.86 3.03
C PRO A 69 -13.61 1.50 1.56
N ALA A 70 -12.60 1.47 0.67
CA ALA A 70 -12.82 1.13 -0.73
C ALA A 70 -13.23 -0.35 -0.89
N ILE A 71 -12.58 -1.25 -0.15
CA ILE A 71 -12.93 -2.69 -0.15
C ILE A 71 -14.33 -2.90 0.41
N SER A 72 -14.70 -2.20 1.50
CA SER A 72 -16.07 -2.25 2.05
C SER A 72 -17.12 -1.76 1.03
N GLN A 73 -16.83 -0.69 0.30
CA GLN A 73 -17.75 -0.20 -0.76
C GLN A 73 -17.89 -1.21 -1.90
N MET A 74 -16.80 -1.87 -2.29
CA MET A 74 -16.81 -2.92 -3.33
C MET A 74 -17.60 -4.16 -2.88
N GLU A 75 -17.52 -4.52 -1.60
CA GLU A 75 -18.34 -5.60 -1.03
C GLU A 75 -19.84 -5.23 -1.04
N GLN A 76 -20.18 -4.02 -0.60
CA GLN A 76 -21.55 -3.53 -0.63
C GLN A 76 -22.15 -3.45 -2.04
N SER A 77 -21.32 -3.15 -3.04
CA SER A 77 -21.73 -3.11 -4.46
C SER A 77 -21.68 -4.47 -5.16
N GLY A 78 -21.30 -5.55 -4.47
CA GLY A 78 -21.25 -6.91 -5.02
C GLY A 78 -20.03 -7.19 -5.92
N VAL A 79 -19.05 -6.29 -6.02
CA VAL A 79 -17.77 -6.53 -6.72
C VAL A 79 -16.92 -7.53 -5.94
N ILE A 80 -16.93 -7.43 -4.62
CA ILE A 80 -16.31 -8.39 -3.70
C ILE A 80 -17.41 -9.28 -3.12
N ALA A 81 -17.14 -10.56 -3.03
CA ALA A 81 -18.05 -11.55 -2.46
C ALA A 81 -18.34 -11.24 -0.99
N ALA A 82 -19.61 -11.25 -0.63
CA ALA A 82 -20.05 -10.94 0.72
C ALA A 82 -19.38 -11.85 1.76
N GLY A 83 -18.86 -11.26 2.83
CA GLY A 83 -18.17 -11.97 3.91
C GLY A 83 -16.74 -12.41 3.60
N SER A 84 -16.21 -12.09 2.40
CA SER A 84 -14.81 -12.41 2.05
C SER A 84 -13.82 -11.31 2.42
N ARG A 85 -14.30 -10.16 2.91
CA ARG A 85 -13.45 -9.04 3.31
C ARG A 85 -12.66 -9.38 4.58
N VAL A 86 -11.35 -9.15 4.53
CA VAL A 86 -10.42 -9.35 5.64
C VAL A 86 -9.54 -8.13 5.83
N ASP A 87 -9.43 -7.61 7.05
CA ASP A 87 -8.53 -6.52 7.39
C ASP A 87 -7.08 -7.00 7.37
N LEU A 88 -6.21 -6.28 6.67
CA LEU A 88 -4.79 -6.58 6.57
C LEU A 88 -3.95 -5.85 7.64
N GLY A 89 -4.32 -4.59 7.92
CA GLY A 89 -3.58 -3.72 8.82
C GLY A 89 -3.59 -2.27 8.35
N ARG A 90 -2.65 -1.48 8.87
CA ARG A 90 -2.55 -0.04 8.55
C ARG A 90 -1.10 0.39 8.36
N THR A 91 -0.89 1.40 7.55
CA THR A 91 0.38 2.10 7.42
C THR A 91 0.20 3.60 7.61
N LEU A 92 1.27 4.29 7.93
CA LEU A 92 1.27 5.71 8.21
C LEU A 92 1.85 6.49 7.03
N THR A 93 1.36 7.69 6.79
CA THR A 93 2.05 8.62 5.89
C THR A 93 3.36 9.06 6.53
N GLY A 94 4.44 9.00 5.76
CA GLY A 94 5.78 9.32 6.19
C GLY A 94 6.51 10.24 5.22
N ILE A 95 7.69 10.66 5.66
CA ILE A 95 8.63 11.47 4.89
C ILE A 95 9.90 10.66 4.64
N CYS A 96 10.45 10.77 3.45
CA CYS A 96 11.76 10.24 3.10
C CYS A 96 12.65 11.30 2.46
N VAL A 97 13.94 11.08 2.61
CA VAL A 97 15.02 11.82 1.95
C VAL A 97 16.04 10.82 1.40
N ARG A 98 16.92 11.25 0.50
CA ARG A 98 17.99 10.39 0.00
C ARG A 98 18.88 9.90 1.13
N ALA A 99 19.40 8.67 1.02
CA ALA A 99 20.11 8.00 2.11
C ALA A 99 21.36 8.75 2.61
N ASP A 100 22.00 9.53 1.75
CA ASP A 100 23.23 10.28 2.06
C ASP A 100 22.99 11.73 2.54
N THR A 101 21.74 12.20 2.61
CA THR A 101 21.42 13.56 3.04
C THR A 101 21.11 13.64 4.54
N PRO A 102 21.32 14.80 5.19
CA PRO A 102 20.90 15.00 6.58
C PRO A 102 19.38 14.78 6.75
N MET A 103 19.00 14.30 7.93
CA MET A 103 17.58 14.14 8.30
C MET A 103 16.98 15.52 8.64
N PRO A 104 15.91 15.95 7.97
CA PRO A 104 15.21 17.17 8.36
C PRO A 104 14.40 16.95 9.65
N ASP A 105 14.13 18.03 10.36
CA ASP A 105 13.25 17.99 11.54
C ASP A 105 11.77 18.03 11.13
N ILE A 106 11.08 16.94 11.41
CA ILE A 106 9.62 16.82 11.25
C ILE A 106 8.93 16.45 12.57
N SER A 107 9.62 16.61 13.71
CA SER A 107 9.12 16.15 15.02
C SER A 107 7.91 16.96 15.52
N THR A 108 7.71 18.15 15.00
CA THR A 108 6.59 19.05 15.33
C THR A 108 5.87 19.52 14.06
N PRO A 109 4.60 19.97 14.16
CA PRO A 109 3.89 20.61 13.04
C PRO A 109 4.66 21.76 12.40
N ASP A 110 5.28 22.62 13.20
CA ASP A 110 6.08 23.73 12.69
C ASP A 110 7.38 23.24 12.03
N GLY A 111 8.08 22.28 12.61
CA GLY A 111 9.26 21.65 12.01
C GLY A 111 8.93 21.04 10.65
N PHE A 112 7.86 20.26 10.55
CA PHE A 112 7.37 19.72 9.30
C PHE A 112 7.05 20.81 8.26
N LYS A 113 6.29 21.85 8.68
CA LYS A 113 5.96 22.99 7.81
C LYS A 113 7.21 23.68 7.28
N GLN A 114 8.16 24.00 8.16
CA GLN A 114 9.42 24.65 7.76
C GLN A 114 10.28 23.77 6.87
N THR A 115 10.33 22.47 7.13
CA THR A 115 11.02 21.49 6.29
C THR A 115 10.46 21.51 4.87
N LEU A 116 9.15 21.44 4.69
CA LEU A 116 8.54 21.49 3.36
C LEU A 116 8.71 22.85 2.68
N LEU A 117 8.65 23.97 3.43
CA LEU A 117 8.83 25.30 2.85
C LEU A 117 10.27 25.53 2.37
N LYS A 118 11.28 25.03 3.08
CA LYS A 118 12.70 25.19 2.75
C LYS A 118 13.16 24.24 1.65
N ALA A 119 12.53 23.07 1.49
CA ALA A 119 12.89 22.11 0.46
C ALA A 119 12.80 22.73 -0.94
N ARG A 120 13.72 22.38 -1.82
CA ARG A 120 13.73 22.82 -3.23
C ARG A 120 12.64 22.12 -4.06
N SER A 121 12.34 20.88 -3.73
CA SER A 121 11.36 20.05 -4.41
C SER A 121 10.74 19.02 -3.46
N VAL A 122 9.45 18.69 -3.69
CA VAL A 122 8.70 17.74 -2.88
C VAL A 122 7.96 16.77 -3.82
N ALA A 123 8.28 15.48 -3.74
CA ALA A 123 7.58 14.43 -4.48
C ALA A 123 6.46 13.83 -3.64
N TYR A 124 5.30 13.62 -4.25
CA TYR A 124 4.19 12.89 -3.63
C TYR A 124 3.23 12.34 -4.69
N THR A 125 2.42 11.36 -4.33
CA THR A 125 1.49 10.72 -5.27
C THR A 125 0.43 11.71 -5.76
N ASN A 126 0.14 11.68 -7.06
CA ASN A 126 -0.85 12.56 -7.67
C ASN A 126 -2.26 12.31 -7.09
N PRO A 127 -2.88 13.29 -6.41
CA PRO A 127 -4.21 13.13 -5.84
C PRO A 127 -5.29 12.90 -6.92
N GLN A 128 -5.12 13.46 -8.12
CA GLN A 128 -6.07 13.29 -9.23
C GLN A 128 -6.05 11.87 -9.81
N ALA A 129 -4.94 11.14 -9.63
CA ALA A 129 -4.83 9.73 -10.00
C ALA A 129 -5.31 8.78 -8.87
N GLY A 130 -5.94 9.29 -7.81
CA GLY A 130 -6.44 8.51 -6.70
C GLY A 130 -5.35 8.01 -5.75
N GLY A 131 -4.22 8.71 -5.68
CA GLY A 131 -3.13 8.44 -4.73
C GLY A 131 -3.54 8.84 -3.32
N THR A 132 -3.85 7.88 -2.46
CA THR A 132 -4.39 8.13 -1.10
C THR A 132 -3.47 8.98 -0.24
N SER A 133 -2.15 8.71 -0.24
CA SER A 133 -1.16 9.51 0.50
C SER A 133 -1.07 10.95 -0.02
N GLY A 134 -1.18 11.14 -1.34
CA GLY A 134 -1.18 12.47 -1.96
C GLY A 134 -2.46 13.27 -1.66
N ILE A 135 -3.64 12.63 -1.71
CA ILE A 135 -4.92 13.26 -1.32
C ILE A 135 -4.82 13.75 0.12
N PHE A 136 -4.32 12.90 1.01
CA PHE A 136 -4.13 13.27 2.40
C PHE A 136 -3.13 14.42 2.57
N LEU A 137 -1.96 14.34 1.90
CA LEU A 137 -0.93 15.38 1.99
C LEU A 137 -1.46 16.74 1.52
N VAL A 138 -2.13 16.81 0.38
CA VAL A 138 -2.66 18.08 -0.15
C VAL A 138 -3.64 18.70 0.83
N GLY A 139 -4.59 17.93 1.37
CA GLY A 139 -5.50 18.44 2.41
C GLY A 139 -4.79 18.90 3.69
N LEU A 140 -3.65 18.26 4.04
CA LEU A 140 -2.81 18.71 5.15
C LEU A 140 -2.10 20.03 4.83
N LEU A 141 -1.53 20.18 3.64
CA LEU A 141 -0.87 21.40 3.18
C LEU A 141 -1.83 22.59 3.15
N GLU A 142 -3.09 22.37 2.76
CA GLU A 142 -4.16 23.38 2.80
C GLU A 142 -4.43 23.84 4.24
N ARG A 143 -4.61 22.91 5.18
CA ARG A 143 -4.81 23.22 6.61
C ARG A 143 -3.63 23.96 7.23
N LEU A 144 -2.41 23.70 6.76
CA LEU A 144 -1.19 24.39 7.21
C LEU A 144 -0.95 25.73 6.50
N GLY A 145 -1.76 26.09 5.49
CA GLY A 145 -1.64 27.31 4.72
C GLY A 145 -0.38 27.38 3.83
N ILE A 146 0.14 26.21 3.37
CA ILE A 146 1.35 26.13 2.55
C ILE A 146 1.13 25.38 1.23
N ALA A 147 -0.11 25.08 0.86
CA ALA A 147 -0.42 24.30 -0.35
C ALA A 147 0.12 24.95 -1.63
N GLU A 148 -0.04 26.27 -1.79
CA GLU A 148 0.48 27.00 -2.95
C GLU A 148 2.01 26.96 -3.03
N ALA A 149 2.68 27.22 -1.91
CA ALA A 149 4.14 27.27 -1.85
C ALA A 149 4.78 25.92 -2.15
N VAL A 150 4.20 24.81 -1.62
CA VAL A 150 4.66 23.45 -1.90
C VAL A 150 4.25 23.02 -3.30
N GLY A 151 3.06 23.37 -3.76
CA GLY A 151 2.55 23.02 -5.09
C GLY A 151 3.43 23.57 -6.23
N LYS A 152 4.04 24.76 -6.08
CA LYS A 152 4.96 25.35 -7.08
C LYS A 152 6.25 24.53 -7.31
N LYS A 153 6.59 23.64 -6.39
CA LYS A 153 7.79 22.78 -6.43
C LYS A 153 7.48 21.30 -6.27
N ALA A 154 6.22 20.94 -6.50
CA ALA A 154 5.74 19.57 -6.41
C ALA A 154 6.13 18.75 -7.63
N LEU A 155 6.62 17.52 -7.40
CA LEU A 155 6.72 16.47 -8.38
C LEU A 155 5.60 15.46 -8.11
N LEU A 156 4.60 15.46 -8.99
CA LEU A 156 3.45 14.56 -8.87
C LEU A 156 3.78 13.20 -9.48
N CYS A 157 3.70 12.16 -8.68
CA CYS A 157 4.06 10.79 -9.02
C CYS A 157 2.82 9.92 -9.22
N ILE A 158 2.92 8.90 -10.06
CA ILE A 158 1.81 7.99 -10.36
C ILE A 158 1.51 7.02 -9.21
N ASN A 159 2.53 6.72 -8.38
CA ASN A 159 2.42 5.83 -7.21
C ASN A 159 3.53 6.15 -6.18
N GLY A 160 3.55 5.43 -5.06
CA GLY A 160 4.54 5.64 -4.01
C GLY A 160 5.95 5.19 -4.38
N ASP A 161 6.11 4.16 -5.21
CA ASP A 161 7.42 3.74 -5.71
C ASP A 161 8.10 4.88 -6.49
N GLU A 162 7.36 5.55 -7.39
CA GLU A 162 7.91 6.69 -8.13
C GLU A 162 8.29 7.86 -7.21
N VAL A 163 7.57 8.07 -6.10
CA VAL A 163 7.98 9.08 -5.11
C VAL A 163 9.36 8.74 -4.56
N VAL A 164 9.58 7.48 -4.17
CA VAL A 164 10.87 7.02 -3.64
C VAL A 164 11.96 7.07 -4.71
N ASP A 165 11.65 6.69 -5.95
CA ASP A 165 12.59 6.74 -7.08
C ASP A 165 13.04 8.18 -7.35
N LYS A 166 12.13 9.16 -7.35
CA LYS A 166 12.45 10.59 -7.52
C LYS A 166 13.38 11.11 -6.42
N VAL A 167 13.18 10.67 -5.18
CA VAL A 167 14.06 11.04 -4.06
C VAL A 167 15.42 10.36 -4.19
N SER A 168 15.46 9.07 -4.51
CA SER A 168 16.70 8.31 -4.65
C SER A 168 17.59 8.83 -5.78
N ALA A 169 16.98 9.24 -6.89
CA ALA A 169 17.65 9.85 -8.05
C ALA A 169 18.14 11.28 -7.77
N GLY A 170 17.64 11.94 -6.72
CA GLY A 170 17.92 13.34 -6.41
C GLY A 170 17.07 14.36 -7.17
N ASP A 171 16.07 13.91 -7.93
CA ASP A 171 15.09 14.76 -8.61
C ASP A 171 14.23 15.50 -7.58
N ALA A 172 13.86 14.81 -6.49
CA ALA A 172 13.16 15.39 -5.35
C ALA A 172 14.05 15.40 -4.11
N GLU A 173 14.01 16.51 -3.36
CA GLU A 173 14.72 16.63 -2.09
C GLU A 173 13.98 15.90 -0.96
N ILE A 174 12.66 15.97 -0.97
CA ILE A 174 11.77 15.33 0.01
C ILE A 174 10.71 14.51 -0.73
N GLY A 175 10.45 13.30 -0.23
CA GLY A 175 9.32 12.47 -0.64
C GLY A 175 8.31 12.30 0.48
N SER A 176 7.02 12.30 0.13
CA SER A 176 5.93 11.96 1.03
C SER A 176 5.07 10.86 0.44
N THR A 177 5.08 9.71 1.08
CA THR A 177 4.23 8.56 0.75
C THR A 177 4.03 7.68 1.99
N PHE A 178 3.56 6.45 1.85
CA PHE A 178 3.39 5.56 3.00
C PHE A 178 4.73 4.98 3.49
N LEU A 179 4.85 4.77 4.81
CA LEU A 179 6.05 4.13 5.38
C LEU A 179 6.29 2.75 4.80
N SER A 180 5.24 2.01 4.45
CA SER A 180 5.35 0.71 3.79
C SER A 180 5.96 0.75 2.39
N GLU A 181 6.00 1.91 1.75
CA GLU A 181 6.66 2.14 0.46
C GLU A 181 8.08 2.72 0.64
N ILE A 182 8.37 3.31 1.81
CA ILE A 182 9.66 3.94 2.11
C ILE A 182 10.62 2.94 2.79
N VAL A 183 10.17 2.28 3.85
CA VAL A 183 11.01 1.46 4.74
C VAL A 183 11.75 0.33 4.02
N PRO A 184 11.15 -0.37 3.02
CA PRO A 184 11.85 -1.42 2.28
C PRO A 184 13.00 -0.91 1.40
N MET A 185 13.08 0.39 1.12
CA MET A 185 13.95 0.98 0.11
C MET A 185 15.27 1.48 0.70
N LYS A 186 16.40 0.85 0.33
CA LYS A 186 17.73 1.18 0.86
C LYS A 186 18.32 2.51 0.34
N ALA A 187 17.84 2.99 -0.81
CA ALA A 187 18.34 4.21 -1.45
C ALA A 187 17.83 5.51 -0.79
N VAL A 188 16.83 5.39 0.06
CA VAL A 188 16.25 6.50 0.83
C VAL A 188 16.29 6.18 2.33
N LYS A 189 16.19 7.24 3.15
CA LYS A 189 15.95 7.13 4.59
C LYS A 189 14.52 7.55 4.92
N ALA A 190 13.81 6.72 5.69
CA ALA A 190 12.60 7.17 6.35
C ALA A 190 12.99 8.20 7.43
N VAL A 191 12.52 9.43 7.27
CA VAL A 191 12.64 10.46 8.32
C VAL A 191 11.70 10.11 9.47
N GLY A 192 10.56 9.54 9.13
CA GLY A 192 9.56 9.03 10.07
C GLY A 192 8.15 9.29 9.59
N ALA A 193 7.21 8.89 10.42
CA ALA A 193 5.81 9.24 10.27
C ALA A 193 5.58 10.73 10.56
N LEU A 194 4.49 11.30 10.01
CA LEU A 194 4.10 12.67 10.35
C LEU A 194 3.84 12.78 11.85
N PRO A 195 4.17 13.93 12.48
CA PRO A 195 4.00 14.08 13.91
C PRO A 195 2.50 14.21 14.30
N PRO A 196 2.11 13.77 15.51
CA PRO A 196 0.80 14.10 16.03
C PRO A 196 0.61 15.63 16.15
N PRO A 197 -0.56 16.20 15.87
CA PRO A 197 -1.83 15.59 15.47
C PRO A 197 -2.01 15.43 13.95
N MET A 198 -0.94 15.58 13.14
CA MET A 198 -1.00 15.52 11.67
C MET A 198 -0.96 14.09 11.12
N GLN A 199 -0.80 13.09 11.99
CA GLN A 199 -0.68 11.70 11.60
C GLN A 199 -1.96 11.18 10.94
N ASN A 200 -1.78 10.37 9.90
CA ASN A 200 -2.85 9.62 9.26
C ASN A 200 -2.47 8.14 9.16
N ALA A 201 -3.30 7.29 9.72
CA ALA A 201 -3.21 5.85 9.59
C ALA A 201 -4.22 5.39 8.53
N THR A 202 -3.73 4.88 7.40
CA THR A 202 -4.60 4.33 6.36
C THR A 202 -4.70 2.82 6.55
N ALA A 203 -5.92 2.35 6.82
CA ALA A 203 -6.22 0.93 6.94
C ALA A 203 -6.43 0.28 5.57
N TYR A 204 -5.97 -0.95 5.43
CA TYR A 204 -6.06 -1.77 4.22
C TYR A 204 -6.81 -3.07 4.50
N ALA A 205 -7.50 -3.55 3.48
CA ALA A 205 -8.21 -4.82 3.50
C ALA A 205 -8.02 -5.56 2.17
N ALA A 206 -8.26 -6.85 2.20
CA ALA A 206 -8.40 -7.73 1.04
C ALA A 206 -9.85 -8.17 0.90
N GLY A 207 -10.25 -8.55 -0.30
CA GLY A 207 -11.51 -9.22 -0.57
C GLY A 207 -11.40 -10.09 -1.80
N ILE A 208 -12.17 -11.16 -1.85
CA ILE A 208 -12.26 -12.08 -3.00
C ILE A 208 -13.26 -11.51 -3.99
N MET A 209 -12.88 -11.37 -5.25
CA MET A 209 -13.77 -10.85 -6.28
C MET A 209 -14.94 -11.82 -6.52
N THR A 210 -16.15 -11.31 -6.63
CA THR A 210 -17.32 -12.09 -7.03
C THR A 210 -17.07 -12.70 -8.41
N GLY A 211 -17.25 -14.03 -8.53
CA GLY A 211 -16.93 -14.76 -9.75
C GLY A 211 -15.44 -15.12 -9.93
N SER A 212 -14.62 -15.00 -8.87
CA SER A 212 -13.26 -15.58 -8.87
C SER A 212 -13.27 -17.03 -9.29
N SER A 213 -12.33 -17.41 -10.16
CA SER A 213 -12.15 -18.80 -10.59
C SER A 213 -11.41 -19.66 -9.56
N ASN A 214 -10.78 -19.02 -8.56
CA ASN A 214 -9.91 -19.66 -7.59
C ASN A 214 -10.20 -19.23 -6.13
N PRO A 215 -11.49 -19.24 -5.67
CA PRO A 215 -11.83 -18.66 -4.37
C PRO A 215 -11.11 -19.33 -3.19
N GLU A 216 -10.99 -20.67 -3.20
CA GLU A 216 -10.29 -21.39 -2.12
C GLU A 216 -8.78 -21.07 -2.06
N ALA A 217 -8.12 -20.89 -3.21
CA ALA A 217 -6.71 -20.49 -3.27
C ALA A 217 -6.55 -19.03 -2.77
N ALA A 218 -7.50 -18.16 -3.11
CA ALA A 218 -7.55 -16.79 -2.64
C ALA A 218 -7.72 -16.73 -1.11
N GLU A 219 -8.62 -17.52 -0.54
CA GLU A 219 -8.80 -17.65 0.92
C GLU A 219 -7.51 -18.09 1.61
N ARG A 220 -6.83 -19.13 1.07
CA ARG A 220 -5.55 -19.61 1.63
C ARG A 220 -4.49 -18.54 1.61
N PHE A 221 -4.38 -17.77 0.52
CA PHE A 221 -3.40 -16.70 0.44
C PHE A 221 -3.67 -15.59 1.46
N ILE A 222 -4.92 -15.13 1.57
CA ILE A 222 -5.32 -14.11 2.55
C ILE A 222 -5.09 -14.62 3.98
N ALA A 223 -5.46 -15.88 4.28
CA ALA A 223 -5.24 -16.48 5.60
C ALA A 223 -3.74 -16.57 5.94
N MET A 224 -2.88 -16.89 4.97
CA MET A 224 -1.43 -16.88 5.18
C MET A 224 -0.91 -15.48 5.51
N LEU A 225 -1.36 -14.45 4.77
CA LEU A 225 -0.95 -13.05 5.01
C LEU A 225 -1.33 -12.56 6.41
N THR A 226 -2.50 -12.95 6.89
CA THR A 226 -3.07 -12.47 8.16
C THR A 226 -2.76 -13.38 9.36
N ALA A 227 -2.03 -14.48 9.16
CA ALA A 227 -1.63 -15.37 10.24
C ALA A 227 -0.80 -14.63 11.31
N PRO A 228 -1.05 -14.86 12.62
CA PRO A 228 -0.34 -14.18 13.71
C PRO A 228 1.18 -14.28 13.63
N ALA A 229 1.69 -15.39 13.11
CA ALA A 229 3.13 -15.61 12.91
C ALA A 229 3.78 -14.61 11.91
N GLN A 230 2.99 -13.92 11.10
CA GLN A 230 3.48 -12.96 10.09
C GLN A 230 3.62 -11.55 10.64
N ARG A 231 3.18 -11.28 11.86
CA ARG A 231 3.15 -9.93 12.46
C ARG A 231 4.49 -9.20 12.32
N ASN A 232 5.59 -9.84 12.63
CA ASN A 232 6.91 -9.21 12.60
C ASN A 232 7.35 -8.85 11.17
N ALA A 233 6.99 -9.67 10.16
CA ALA A 233 7.26 -9.35 8.76
C ALA A 233 6.52 -8.10 8.31
N TRP A 234 5.24 -7.95 8.66
CA TRP A 234 4.48 -6.73 8.39
C TRP A 234 5.11 -5.49 9.04
N LEU A 235 5.47 -5.58 10.33
CA LEU A 235 6.09 -4.47 11.07
C LEU A 235 7.43 -4.06 10.46
N SER A 236 8.27 -5.00 10.05
CA SER A 236 9.57 -4.72 9.43
C SER A 236 9.46 -4.00 8.07
N LEU A 237 8.29 -4.08 7.44
CA LEU A 237 7.98 -3.42 6.17
C LEU A 237 7.15 -2.13 6.34
N GLY A 238 7.11 -1.55 7.55
CA GLY A 238 6.42 -0.28 7.80
C GLY A 238 4.90 -0.38 7.83
N PHE A 239 4.36 -1.57 8.12
CA PHE A 239 2.94 -1.85 8.19
C PHE A 239 2.57 -2.40 9.58
N GLU A 240 1.57 -1.85 10.22
CA GLU A 240 1.02 -2.38 11.47
C GLU A 240 -0.12 -3.35 11.12
N PRO A 241 0.05 -4.67 11.31
CA PRO A 241 -0.98 -5.64 10.96
C PRO A 241 -2.24 -5.47 11.82
N ALA A 242 -3.39 -5.88 11.26
CA ALA A 242 -4.64 -5.90 12.01
C ALA A 242 -4.48 -6.74 13.28
N GLY A 243 -5.04 -6.23 14.40
CA GLY A 243 -5.13 -7.01 15.62
C GLY A 243 -6.13 -8.15 15.43
N HIS A 244 -5.78 -9.34 15.84
CA HIS A 244 -6.79 -10.39 16.05
C HIS A 244 -7.47 -10.05 17.37
N GLY A 245 -8.72 -9.57 17.29
CA GLY A 245 -9.58 -9.39 18.46
C GLY A 245 -10.00 -10.72 19.07
#